data_4a440471667d53a6acdadb6eeaaaab09
#
_entry.id   4a440471667d53a6acdadb6eeaaaab09
#
_cell.length_a   1.000
_cell.length_b   1.000
_cell.length_c   1.000
_cell.angle_alpha   90.00
_cell.angle_beta   90.00
_cell.angle_gamma   90.00
#
_symmetry.space_group_name_H-M   'P 1'
#
loop_
_entity.id
_entity.type
_entity.pdbx_description
1 polymer ?
#
loop_
_entity_poly.entity_id
_entity_poly.type
_entity_poly.pdbx_seq_one_letter_code
_entity_poly.pdbx_strand_id
1 'polypeptide(L)'
;MSADRFVGAWRLLSLEARTSTGEVSYPYGQDPAGHLLYSREGYMSVSVMQARRVNFASDGLRAPAEEKLAAFDTYSSYSGRYEVRGQKVIHHVEISLFPNWTGKAQKRLFEFSGDHLTLTAPPVQIGGVEQNLVAIWQRLHSPEA
;
A
#
# COMPACT_ATOMS: atom_id res chain seq x y z
N MET A 1 6.37 -17.10 14.19
CA MET A 1 5.04 -16.56 13.97
C MET A 1 4.51 -16.99 12.62
N SER A 2 3.28 -17.43 12.59
CA SER A 2 2.67 -17.94 11.38
C SER A 2 2.22 -16.81 10.45
N ALA A 3 2.34 -17.05 9.13
CA ALA A 3 1.79 -16.16 8.12
C ALA A 3 0.26 -16.17 8.11
N ASP A 4 -0.36 -17.10 8.83
CA ASP A 4 -1.82 -17.26 8.82
C ASP A 4 -2.57 -16.00 9.24
N ARG A 5 -1.98 -15.20 10.12
CA ARG A 5 -2.63 -13.97 10.56
C ARG A 5 -2.74 -12.92 9.46
N PHE A 6 -1.87 -13.01 8.44
CA PHE A 6 -1.92 -12.09 7.31
C PHE A 6 -2.99 -12.49 6.29
N VAL A 7 -3.26 -13.78 6.16
CA VAL A 7 -4.13 -14.29 5.10
C VAL A 7 -5.51 -13.67 5.16
N GLY A 8 -5.97 -13.16 4.02
CA GLY A 8 -7.27 -12.54 3.87
C GLY A 8 -7.20 -11.20 3.16
N ALA A 9 -8.26 -10.43 3.28
CA ALA A 9 -8.41 -9.13 2.64
C ALA A 9 -8.46 -8.04 3.70
N TRP A 10 -7.81 -6.92 3.39
CA TRP A 10 -7.66 -5.78 4.30
C TRP A 10 -8.03 -4.50 3.57
N ARG A 11 -8.67 -3.58 4.28
CA ARG A 11 -9.05 -2.26 3.76
C ARG A 11 -8.16 -1.19 4.39
N LEU A 12 -7.66 -0.27 3.57
CA LEU A 12 -6.81 0.81 4.07
C LEU A 12 -7.64 1.81 4.89
N LEU A 13 -7.19 2.09 6.10
CA LEU A 13 -7.78 3.13 6.95
C LEU A 13 -7.00 4.43 6.84
N SER A 14 -5.67 4.37 6.83
CA SER A 14 -4.84 5.56 6.73
C SER A 14 -3.47 5.22 6.18
N LEU A 15 -2.85 6.19 5.52
CA LEU A 15 -1.47 6.10 5.07
C LEU A 15 -0.82 7.45 5.34
N GLU A 16 0.17 7.44 6.23
CA GLU A 16 0.84 8.64 6.67
C GLU A 16 2.33 8.57 6.38
N ALA A 17 2.92 9.72 6.03
CA ALA A 17 4.37 9.90 6.01
C ALA A 17 4.72 10.71 7.24
N ARG A 18 5.61 10.18 8.09
CA ARG A 18 5.99 10.82 9.35
C ARG A 18 7.47 11.16 9.33
N THR A 19 7.81 12.40 9.63
CA THR A 19 9.20 12.83 9.76
C THR A 19 9.72 12.48 11.16
N SER A 20 11.05 12.54 11.33
CA SER A 20 11.68 12.31 12.65
C SER A 20 11.29 13.37 13.67
N THR A 21 10.84 14.55 13.21
CA THR A 21 10.39 15.64 14.10
C THR A 21 8.91 15.60 14.41
N GLY A 22 8.19 14.57 13.89
CA GLY A 22 6.79 14.37 14.21
C GLY A 22 5.80 15.00 13.25
N GLU A 23 6.28 15.60 12.17
CA GLU A 23 5.39 16.14 11.15
C GLU A 23 4.75 15.01 10.36
N VAL A 24 3.46 15.16 10.06
CA VAL A 24 2.68 14.13 9.36
C VAL A 24 2.15 14.72 8.06
N SER A 25 2.29 13.94 6.98
CA SER A 25 1.66 14.27 5.70
C SER A 25 0.97 13.02 5.16
N TYR A 26 0.12 13.20 4.16
CA TYR A 26 -0.73 12.14 3.63
C TYR A 26 -0.49 12.01 2.13
N PRO A 27 0.39 11.08 1.70
CA PRO A 27 0.72 10.96 0.27
C PRO A 27 -0.48 10.71 -0.64
N TYR A 28 -1.52 10.05 -0.14
CA TYR A 28 -2.73 9.76 -0.90
C TYR A 28 -3.96 10.42 -0.28
N GLY A 29 -3.77 11.53 0.46
CA GLY A 29 -4.85 12.24 1.12
C GLY A 29 -5.21 11.64 2.47
N GLN A 30 -6.05 12.35 3.23
CA GLN A 30 -6.47 11.92 4.56
C GLN A 30 -7.52 10.82 4.52
N ASP A 31 -8.05 10.53 3.34
CA ASP A 31 -9.16 9.60 3.14
C ASP A 31 -8.83 8.66 1.97
N PRO A 32 -7.70 7.93 2.04
CA PRO A 32 -7.30 7.08 0.94
C PRO A 32 -8.17 5.84 0.85
N ALA A 33 -8.25 5.25 -0.33
CA ALA A 33 -8.85 3.95 -0.52
C ALA A 33 -7.76 2.94 -0.88
N GLY A 34 -7.91 1.71 -0.42
CA GLY A 34 -6.95 0.69 -0.76
C GLY A 34 -7.37 -0.68 -0.28
N HIS A 35 -6.85 -1.68 -0.97
CA HIS A 35 -7.01 -3.08 -0.58
C HIS A 35 -5.64 -3.73 -0.50
N LEU A 36 -5.49 -4.61 0.47
CA LEU A 36 -4.31 -5.44 0.63
C LEU A 36 -4.79 -6.87 0.77
N LEU A 37 -4.26 -7.76 -0.06
CA LEU A 37 -4.66 -9.15 -0.07
C LEU A 37 -3.44 -10.03 0.19
N TYR A 38 -3.58 -11.00 1.07
CA TYR A 38 -2.58 -12.04 1.30
C TYR A 38 -3.25 -13.39 1.10
N SER A 39 -2.69 -14.23 0.23
CA SER A 39 -3.24 -15.54 -0.05
C SER A 39 -2.52 -16.62 0.74
N ARG A 40 -3.18 -17.77 0.90
CA ARG A 40 -2.56 -18.93 1.56
C ARG A 40 -1.40 -19.48 0.76
N GLU A 41 -1.42 -19.28 -0.56
CA GLU A 41 -0.36 -19.75 -1.46
C GLU A 41 0.93 -18.96 -1.34
N GLY A 42 0.92 -17.86 -0.59
CA GLY A 42 2.12 -17.05 -0.38
C GLY A 42 2.25 -15.87 -1.33
N TYR A 43 1.14 -15.40 -1.89
CA TYR A 43 1.12 -14.23 -2.77
C TYR A 43 0.37 -13.09 -2.11
N MET A 44 0.72 -11.87 -2.48
CA MET A 44 0.06 -10.68 -1.99
C MET A 44 -0.19 -9.70 -3.13
N SER A 45 -1.15 -8.81 -2.92
CA SER A 45 -1.44 -7.73 -3.85
C SER A 45 -1.92 -6.53 -3.06
N VAL A 46 -1.42 -5.35 -3.41
CA VAL A 46 -1.83 -4.11 -2.76
C VAL A 46 -2.16 -3.06 -3.81
N SER A 47 -3.23 -2.32 -3.57
CA SER A 47 -3.62 -1.19 -4.41
C SER A 47 -4.04 -0.06 -3.48
N VAL A 48 -3.56 1.15 -3.77
CA VAL A 48 -3.87 2.36 -2.98
C VAL A 48 -4.18 3.49 -3.95
N MET A 49 -5.19 4.29 -3.62
CA MET A 49 -5.50 5.47 -4.43
C MET A 49 -6.04 6.59 -3.56
N GLN A 50 -5.96 7.82 -4.08
CA GLN A 50 -6.67 8.94 -3.48
C GLN A 50 -8.17 8.75 -3.69
N ALA A 51 -8.97 9.24 -2.74
CA ALA A 51 -10.41 9.32 -2.93
C ALA A 51 -10.74 10.39 -3.98
N ARG A 52 -11.91 10.25 -4.59
CA ARG A 52 -12.47 11.29 -5.47
C ARG A 52 -11.55 11.66 -6.64
N ARG A 53 -10.95 10.64 -7.26
CA ARG A 53 -10.12 10.85 -8.45
C ARG A 53 -10.97 11.37 -9.59
N VAL A 54 -10.39 12.30 -10.36
CA VAL A 54 -11.09 12.92 -11.50
C VAL A 54 -11.17 11.92 -12.65
N ASN A 55 -12.35 11.76 -13.23
CA ASN A 55 -12.53 10.91 -14.40
C ASN A 55 -11.83 11.49 -15.62
N PHE A 56 -11.40 10.61 -16.52
CA PHE A 56 -10.92 11.07 -17.81
C PHE A 56 -12.08 11.68 -18.61
N ALA A 57 -11.76 12.69 -19.41
CA ALA A 57 -12.75 13.28 -20.32
C ALA A 57 -13.01 12.37 -21.52
N SER A 58 -12.05 11.50 -21.87
CA SER A 58 -12.17 10.53 -22.94
C SER A 58 -11.98 9.13 -22.36
N ASP A 59 -11.85 8.09 -23.20
CA ASP A 59 -11.54 6.77 -22.68
C ASP A 59 -10.09 6.75 -22.17
N GLY A 60 -9.84 5.90 -21.16
CA GLY A 60 -8.56 5.93 -20.44
C GLY A 60 -7.36 5.55 -21.29
N LEU A 61 -7.55 4.80 -22.38
CA LEU A 61 -6.44 4.38 -23.24
C LEU A 61 -5.96 5.52 -24.15
N ARG A 62 -6.82 6.51 -24.37
CA ARG A 62 -6.53 7.63 -25.28
C ARG A 62 -6.50 8.98 -24.57
N ALA A 63 -6.42 8.97 -23.25
CA ALA A 63 -6.40 10.21 -22.47
C ALA A 63 -5.16 11.04 -22.80
N PRO A 64 -5.26 12.37 -22.71
CA PRO A 64 -4.08 13.23 -22.84
C PRO A 64 -3.04 12.92 -21.77
N ALA A 65 -1.79 13.32 -22.03
CA ALA A 65 -0.69 13.04 -21.13
C ALA A 65 -0.93 13.59 -19.72
N GLU A 66 -1.48 14.80 -19.59
CA GLU A 66 -1.73 15.38 -18.28
C GLU A 66 -2.76 14.61 -17.47
N GLU A 67 -3.77 14.04 -18.12
CA GLU A 67 -4.75 13.19 -17.42
C GLU A 67 -4.12 11.88 -16.98
N LYS A 68 -3.27 11.29 -17.81
CA LYS A 68 -2.56 10.06 -17.46
C LYS A 68 -1.60 10.30 -16.29
N LEU A 69 -0.93 11.45 -16.27
CA LEU A 69 -0.03 11.80 -15.16
C LEU A 69 -0.79 11.94 -13.86
N ALA A 70 -1.93 12.62 -13.87
CA ALA A 70 -2.76 12.77 -12.69
C ALA A 70 -3.25 11.41 -12.19
N ALA A 71 -3.64 10.52 -13.09
CA ALA A 71 -4.06 9.17 -12.72
C ALA A 71 -2.89 8.37 -12.12
N PHE A 72 -1.71 8.47 -12.70
CA PHE A 72 -0.51 7.81 -12.19
C PHE A 72 -0.16 8.31 -10.79
N ASP A 73 -0.18 9.62 -10.58
CA ASP A 73 0.24 10.23 -9.32
C ASP A 73 -0.73 9.96 -8.17
N THR A 74 -1.95 9.52 -8.47
CA THR A 74 -2.99 9.31 -7.45
C THR A 74 -3.31 7.84 -7.21
N TYR A 75 -2.46 6.94 -7.70
CA TYR A 75 -2.68 5.49 -7.61
C TYR A 75 -1.34 4.77 -7.51
N SER A 76 -1.32 3.67 -6.80
CA SER A 76 -0.15 2.78 -6.75
C SER A 76 -0.61 1.36 -6.53
N SER A 77 0.13 0.41 -7.11
CA SER A 77 -0.15 -1.01 -6.89
C SER A 77 1.09 -1.84 -7.12
N TYR A 78 1.17 -2.95 -6.42
CA TYR A 78 2.13 -4.00 -6.74
C TYR A 78 1.63 -5.33 -6.21
N SER A 79 2.23 -6.41 -6.72
CA SER A 79 1.93 -7.76 -6.27
C SER A 79 3.17 -8.65 -6.42
N GLY A 80 3.14 -9.77 -5.73
CA GLY A 80 4.21 -10.75 -5.77
C GLY A 80 4.09 -11.72 -4.62
N ARG A 81 5.20 -12.39 -4.31
CA ARG A 81 5.24 -13.28 -3.17
C ARG A 81 5.46 -12.54 -1.88
N TYR A 82 5.09 -13.13 -0.77
CA TYR A 82 5.41 -12.57 0.53
C TYR A 82 5.91 -13.65 1.48
N GLU A 83 6.67 -13.21 2.46
CA GLU A 83 7.11 -14.07 3.54
C GLU A 83 7.18 -13.27 4.84
N VAL A 84 7.12 -13.98 5.97
CA VAL A 84 7.21 -13.36 7.28
C VAL A 84 8.51 -13.79 7.92
N ARG A 85 9.32 -12.83 8.36
CA ARG A 85 10.58 -13.08 9.05
C ARG A 85 10.65 -12.21 10.29
N GLY A 86 10.56 -12.84 11.48
CA GLY A 86 10.57 -12.11 12.74
C GLY A 86 9.42 -11.11 12.78
N GLN A 87 9.74 -9.84 12.93
CA GLN A 87 8.76 -8.77 13.01
C GLN A 87 8.53 -8.06 11.68
N LYS A 88 8.99 -8.66 10.59
CA LYS A 88 8.87 -8.07 9.26
C LYS A 88 8.07 -8.96 8.34
N VAL A 89 7.24 -8.35 7.52
CA VAL A 89 6.68 -9.00 6.34
C VAL A 89 7.42 -8.44 5.14
N ILE A 90 7.79 -9.32 4.22
CA ILE A 90 8.60 -8.98 3.06
C ILE A 90 7.78 -9.24 1.82
N HIS A 91 7.54 -8.20 1.04
CA HIS A 91 6.85 -8.29 -0.23
C HIS A 91 7.89 -8.34 -1.35
N HIS A 92 7.97 -9.48 -2.04
CA HIS A 92 8.86 -9.65 -3.19
C HIS A 92 8.10 -9.22 -4.44
N VAL A 93 8.37 -8.00 -4.91
CA VAL A 93 7.58 -7.40 -5.96
C VAL A 93 7.87 -8.03 -7.31
N GLU A 94 6.84 -8.52 -7.98
CA GLU A 94 6.91 -9.11 -9.31
C GLU A 94 6.25 -8.22 -10.36
N ILE A 95 5.15 -7.57 -9.99
CA ILE A 95 4.37 -6.70 -10.85
C ILE A 95 4.15 -5.40 -10.09
N SER A 96 4.38 -4.25 -10.74
CA SER A 96 4.28 -2.96 -10.06
C SER A 96 3.95 -1.84 -11.03
N LEU A 97 3.18 -0.86 -10.53
CA LEU A 97 2.99 0.39 -11.26
C LEU A 97 4.32 1.11 -11.46
N PHE A 98 5.18 1.09 -10.42
CA PHE A 98 6.50 1.73 -10.51
C PHE A 98 7.51 0.69 -11.02
N PRO A 99 8.05 0.87 -12.23
CA PRO A 99 8.97 -0.13 -12.80
C PRO A 99 10.19 -0.42 -11.92
N ASN A 100 10.63 0.58 -11.16
CA ASN A 100 11.83 0.45 -10.31
C ASN A 100 11.66 -0.55 -9.18
N TRP A 101 10.43 -0.90 -8.81
CA TRP A 101 10.19 -1.84 -7.71
C TRP A 101 10.17 -3.29 -8.15
N THR A 102 9.99 -3.54 -9.44
CA THR A 102 9.94 -4.90 -9.97
C THR A 102 11.27 -5.62 -9.72
N GLY A 103 11.19 -6.82 -9.14
CA GLY A 103 12.37 -7.60 -8.80
C GLY A 103 13.02 -7.22 -7.47
N LYS A 104 12.41 -6.33 -6.71
CA LYS A 104 12.95 -5.86 -5.43
C LYS A 104 12.01 -6.20 -4.30
N ALA A 105 12.49 -6.10 -3.06
CA ALA A 105 11.72 -6.41 -1.87
C ALA A 105 11.27 -5.14 -1.17
N GLN A 106 10.01 -5.10 -0.76
CA GLN A 106 9.46 -4.05 0.09
C GLN A 106 9.29 -4.67 1.48
N LYS A 107 10.15 -4.26 2.42
CA LYS A 107 10.14 -4.77 3.79
C LYS A 107 9.32 -3.85 4.67
N ARG A 108 8.50 -4.45 5.54
CA ARG A 108 7.64 -3.68 6.44
C ARG A 108 7.69 -4.30 7.82
N LEU A 109 7.84 -3.46 8.83
CA LEU A 109 7.55 -3.88 10.19
C LEU A 109 6.05 -4.01 10.32
N PHE A 110 5.59 -5.04 11.06
CA PHE A 110 4.15 -5.23 11.22
C PHE A 110 3.77 -5.32 12.68
N GLU A 111 2.54 -4.92 12.96
CA GLU A 111 1.95 -5.05 14.27
C GLU A 111 0.46 -5.32 14.10
N PHE A 112 -0.03 -6.35 14.79
CA PHE A 112 -1.47 -6.66 14.81
C PHE A 112 -2.08 -6.13 16.10
N SER A 113 -3.26 -5.53 15.98
CA SER A 113 -4.04 -5.09 17.13
C SER A 113 -5.51 -5.33 16.82
N GLY A 114 -6.09 -6.40 17.36
CA GLY A 114 -7.45 -6.81 17.01
C GLY A 114 -7.56 -7.06 15.50
N ASP A 115 -8.49 -6.38 14.86
CA ASP A 115 -8.69 -6.48 13.41
C ASP A 115 -7.83 -5.53 12.60
N HIS A 116 -6.88 -4.86 13.24
CA HIS A 116 -5.99 -3.90 12.57
C HIS A 116 -4.62 -4.48 12.35
N LEU A 117 -4.04 -4.15 11.21
CA LEU A 117 -2.66 -4.45 10.86
C LEU A 117 -1.98 -3.13 10.52
N THR A 118 -0.91 -2.82 11.25
CA THR A 118 -0.09 -1.64 10.96
C THR A 118 1.18 -2.10 10.27
N LEU A 119 1.46 -1.51 9.12
CA LEU A 119 2.69 -1.75 8.36
C LEU A 119 3.50 -0.47 8.32
N THR A 120 4.76 -0.56 8.76
CA THR A 120 5.65 0.59 8.78
C THR A 120 6.84 0.32 7.86
N ALA A 121 7.03 1.20 6.88
CA ALA A 121 8.17 1.12 5.97
C ALA A 121 9.41 1.66 6.66
N PRO A 122 10.62 1.17 6.31
CA PRO A 122 11.86 1.79 6.76
C PRO A 122 11.92 3.25 6.32
N PRO A 123 12.71 4.09 7.00
CA PRO A 123 12.83 5.49 6.60
C PRO A 123 13.31 5.63 5.16
N VAL A 124 12.69 6.54 4.41
CA VAL A 124 13.07 6.89 3.05
C VAL A 124 13.17 8.40 2.94
N GLN A 125 13.92 8.87 1.94
CA GLN A 125 14.04 10.30 1.65
C GLN A 125 12.90 10.71 0.74
N ILE A 126 12.07 11.66 1.21
CA ILE A 126 11.00 12.23 0.42
C ILE A 126 11.16 13.74 0.47
N GLY A 127 11.42 14.35 -0.70
CA GLY A 127 11.67 15.79 -0.75
C GLY A 127 12.87 16.24 0.06
N GLY A 128 13.89 15.40 0.19
CA GLY A 128 15.09 15.70 0.96
C GLY A 128 14.95 15.50 2.47
N VAL A 129 13.81 15.01 2.94
CA VAL A 129 13.53 14.79 4.36
C VAL A 129 13.32 13.30 4.60
N GLU A 130 13.95 12.77 5.65
CA GLU A 130 13.76 11.37 6.03
C GLU A 130 12.38 11.18 6.63
N GLN A 131 11.63 10.22 6.10
CA GLN A 131 10.26 9.96 6.53
C GLN A 131 9.98 8.47 6.58
N ASN A 132 9.09 8.08 7.51
CA ASN A 132 8.55 6.73 7.60
C ASN A 132 7.13 6.72 7.04
N LEU A 133 6.83 5.73 6.22
CA LEU A 133 5.46 5.51 5.76
C LEU A 133 4.78 4.52 6.72
N VAL A 134 3.61 4.88 7.22
CA VAL A 134 2.84 4.06 8.14
C VAL A 134 1.45 3.84 7.56
N ALA A 135 1.10 2.60 7.29
CA ALA A 135 -0.21 2.23 6.77
C ALA A 135 -0.97 1.42 7.80
N ILE A 136 -2.21 1.78 8.05
CA ILE A 136 -3.09 1.04 8.96
C ILE A 136 -4.20 0.42 8.13
N TRP A 137 -4.35 -0.90 8.29
CA TRP A 137 -5.31 -1.71 7.54
C TRP A 137 -6.29 -2.35 8.49
N GLN A 138 -7.53 -2.50 8.06
CA GLN A 138 -8.56 -3.20 8.80
C GLN A 138 -8.95 -4.47 8.05
N ARG A 139 -9.04 -5.58 8.81
CA ARG A 139 -9.45 -6.86 8.21
C ARG A 139 -10.88 -6.77 7.70
N LEU A 140 -11.08 -7.22 6.48
CA LEU A 140 -12.40 -7.37 5.90
C LEU A 140 -12.92 -8.77 6.21
N HIS A 141 -14.20 -8.85 6.51
CA HIS A 141 -14.86 -10.12 6.75
C HIS A 141 -15.84 -10.41 5.62
N SER A 142 -16.04 -11.68 5.35
CA SER A 142 -17.00 -12.07 4.32
C SER A 142 -18.38 -11.52 4.66
N PRO A 143 -19.13 -11.01 3.67
CA PRO A 143 -20.51 -10.61 3.93
C PRO A 143 -21.30 -11.78 4.46
N GLU A 144 -22.20 -11.53 5.39
CA GLU A 144 -23.08 -12.57 5.90
C GLU A 144 -24.10 -12.95 4.83
N ALA A 145 -24.36 -14.23 4.74
CA ALA A 145 -25.36 -14.74 3.78
C ALA A 145 -26.78 -14.37 4.20
#